data_361851d335e560d758edee7c7ae8ab3e
#
_entry.id   361851d335e560d758edee7c7ae8ab3e
#
_cell.length_a   1.000
_cell.length_b   1.000
_cell.length_c   1.000
_cell.angle_alpha   90.00
_cell.angle_beta   90.00
_cell.angle_gamma   90.00
#
_symmetry.space_group_name_H-M   'P 1'
#
loop_
_entity.id
_entity.type
_entity.pdbx_description
1 polymer ?
#
loop_
_entity_poly.entity_id
_entity_poly.type
_entity_poly.pdbx_seq_one_letter_code
_entity_poly.pdbx_strand_id
1 'polypeptide(L)'
;MYLCIELVTNDCDSVGYRQIRQIQKSDNLHIVRDIALTMSFLIYIQHDTKSIFALTIFLMLCSCSTKQDVQYLQDMTADNVEYVVANTGIIIEPNDLLSIIISTKDPELASIFNNQPGTINNTTISNDNTREVDYGYRVNSDGDINFPILGCIHVSGLNREEVSNLIKKRIQKEGLIKELSVSVSFLNFKISVLGDVKNPGNFIINDDKFTIFQALAEAGDMNITGERNNVMVIREKNGKRNIYTLDMTSKSIFNSPAYYLQQNDVVYVVPNEKKAGERDINTNTWKQVGTWTGLISIAASLATLIITLSK
;
A
#
# COMPACT_ATOMS: atom_id res chain seq x y z
N MET A 1 -30.09 7.83 26.31
CA MET A 1 -29.17 6.83 26.87
C MET A 1 -28.49 7.27 28.17
N TYR A 2 -28.55 8.54 28.53
CA TYR A 2 -28.04 9.09 29.82
C TYR A 2 -29.03 8.97 30.99
N LEU A 3 -30.30 8.71 30.71
CA LEU A 3 -31.37 8.68 31.74
C LEU A 3 -31.59 7.31 32.45
N CYS A 4 -30.97 6.24 31.97
CA CYS A 4 -31.08 4.90 32.61
C CYS A 4 -29.98 4.61 33.64
N ILE A 5 -28.98 5.47 33.81
CA ILE A 5 -27.86 5.26 34.75
C ILE A 5 -28.17 5.82 36.16
N GLU A 6 -29.11 6.76 36.25
CA GLU A 6 -29.43 7.43 37.54
C GLU A 6 -30.34 6.63 38.48
N LEU A 7 -31.03 5.59 37.98
CA LEU A 7 -31.98 4.84 38.78
C LEU A 7 -31.43 3.60 39.51
N VAL A 8 -30.16 3.26 39.31
CA VAL A 8 -29.48 2.07 39.91
C VAL A 8 -28.51 2.41 41.04
N THR A 9 -28.30 3.71 41.34
CA THR A 9 -27.23 4.14 42.25
C THR A 9 -27.62 4.35 43.70
N ASN A 10 -28.85 4.04 44.13
CA ASN A 10 -29.30 4.37 45.48
C ASN A 10 -29.21 3.23 46.52
N ASP A 11 -28.79 2.02 46.15
CA ASP A 11 -28.67 0.93 47.15
C ASP A 11 -27.50 0.00 46.82
N CYS A 12 -26.25 0.47 46.95
CA CYS A 12 -25.10 -0.44 47.01
C CYS A 12 -23.96 0.12 47.83
N ASP A 13 -23.60 -0.68 48.83
CA ASP A 13 -22.62 -0.44 49.86
C ASP A 13 -21.23 0.07 49.41
N SER A 14 -20.62 0.89 50.24
CA SER A 14 -19.41 1.63 50.09
C SER A 14 -18.10 0.85 49.80
N VAL A 15 -18.18 -0.48 49.77
CA VAL A 15 -16.99 -1.36 49.54
C VAL A 15 -16.76 -1.61 48.01
N GLY A 16 -17.81 -1.67 47.21
CA GLY A 16 -17.68 -1.88 45.77
C GLY A 16 -17.06 -0.70 45.01
N TYR A 17 -17.24 0.52 45.51
CA TYR A 17 -16.77 1.74 44.84
C TYR A 17 -15.24 1.94 44.83
N ARG A 18 -14.51 1.38 45.79
CA ARG A 18 -13.05 1.50 45.85
C ARG A 18 -12.32 0.59 44.85
N GLN A 19 -12.86 -0.56 44.53
CA GLN A 19 -12.26 -1.48 43.56
C GLN A 19 -12.46 -1.00 42.10
N ILE A 20 -13.61 -0.41 41.79
CA ILE A 20 -13.90 0.11 40.45
C ILE A 20 -12.98 1.28 40.06
N ARG A 21 -12.56 2.10 41.01
CA ARG A 21 -11.70 3.26 40.76
C ARG A 21 -10.23 2.90 40.44
N GLN A 22 -9.75 1.71 40.76
CA GLN A 22 -8.41 1.24 40.40
C GLN A 22 -8.35 0.64 38.98
N ILE A 23 -9.47 0.13 38.48
CA ILE A 23 -9.55 -0.50 37.15
C ILE A 23 -9.65 0.55 36.03
N GLN A 24 -10.03 1.77 36.34
CA GLN A 24 -10.23 2.87 35.39
C GLN A 24 -8.92 3.45 34.80
N LYS A 25 -7.76 2.87 35.12
CA LYS A 25 -6.42 3.34 34.73
C LYS A 25 -5.71 2.42 33.69
N SER A 26 -6.41 1.42 33.18
CA SER A 26 -5.87 0.51 32.17
C SER A 26 -6.71 0.62 30.90
N ASP A 27 -6.04 0.73 29.76
CA ASP A 27 -6.59 0.98 28.41
C ASP A 27 -7.53 -0.12 27.85
N ASN A 28 -8.01 -1.03 28.71
CA ASN A 28 -8.97 -2.10 28.36
C ASN A 28 -10.42 -1.78 28.75
N LEU A 29 -10.84 -0.54 28.57
CA LEU A 29 -12.17 -0.05 29.00
C LEU A 29 -13.35 -0.80 28.35
N HIS A 30 -13.16 -1.39 27.17
CA HIS A 30 -14.21 -2.16 26.50
C HIS A 30 -14.49 -3.50 27.17
N ILE A 31 -13.44 -4.22 27.55
CA ILE A 31 -13.59 -5.56 28.17
C ILE A 31 -14.20 -5.46 29.59
N VAL A 32 -13.82 -4.45 30.36
CA VAL A 32 -14.31 -4.25 31.72
C VAL A 32 -15.78 -3.81 31.74
N ARG A 33 -16.21 -3.03 30.74
CA ARG A 33 -17.62 -2.61 30.60
C ARG A 33 -18.52 -3.80 30.23
N ASP A 34 -18.03 -4.71 29.42
CA ASP A 34 -18.77 -5.91 29.03
C ASP A 34 -18.86 -6.94 30.17
N ILE A 35 -17.83 -7.05 31.01
CA ILE A 35 -17.84 -7.90 32.20
C ILE A 35 -18.74 -7.30 33.28
N ALA A 36 -18.76 -6.00 33.48
CA ALA A 36 -19.64 -5.35 34.46
C ALA A 36 -21.13 -5.46 34.05
N LEU A 37 -21.44 -5.34 32.76
CA LEU A 37 -22.80 -5.55 32.25
C LEU A 37 -23.23 -7.01 32.38
N THR A 38 -22.34 -7.97 32.13
CA THR A 38 -22.67 -9.41 32.28
C THR A 38 -22.82 -9.80 33.75
N MET A 39 -22.07 -9.25 34.69
CA MET A 39 -22.21 -9.50 36.12
C MET A 39 -23.50 -8.91 36.70
N SER A 40 -23.86 -7.68 36.34
CA SER A 40 -25.13 -7.08 36.75
C SER A 40 -26.37 -7.85 36.23
N PHE A 41 -26.24 -8.43 35.06
CA PHE A 41 -27.27 -9.22 34.42
C PHE A 41 -27.40 -10.63 35.03
N LEU A 42 -26.30 -11.25 35.47
CA LEU A 42 -26.30 -12.56 36.13
C LEU A 42 -27.02 -12.51 37.50
N ILE A 43 -26.96 -11.40 38.23
CA ILE A 43 -27.65 -11.21 39.49
C ILE A 43 -29.20 -11.08 39.30
N TYR A 44 -29.64 -10.54 38.16
CA TYR A 44 -31.06 -10.37 37.85
C TYR A 44 -31.73 -11.64 37.30
N ILE A 45 -30.94 -12.62 36.82
CA ILE A 45 -31.42 -13.83 36.11
C ILE A 45 -31.91 -14.96 37.07
N GLN A 46 -31.80 -14.80 38.37
CA GLN A 46 -32.12 -15.89 39.31
C GLN A 46 -33.64 -16.26 39.38
N HIS A 47 -34.53 -15.62 38.61
CA HIS A 47 -35.96 -15.84 38.77
C HIS A 47 -36.81 -16.18 37.53
N ASP A 48 -36.31 -16.19 36.28
CA ASP A 48 -37.22 -16.51 35.16
C ASP A 48 -36.50 -17.07 33.91
N THR A 49 -36.78 -18.33 33.58
CA THR A 49 -36.22 -19.04 32.39
C THR A 49 -36.59 -18.36 31.07
N LYS A 50 -37.66 -17.60 31.00
CA LYS A 50 -38.08 -16.82 29.82
C LYS A 50 -37.17 -15.61 29.58
N SER A 51 -36.64 -15.02 30.65
CA SER A 51 -35.74 -13.88 30.57
C SER A 51 -34.36 -14.27 30.02
N ILE A 52 -33.88 -15.49 30.35
CA ILE A 52 -32.61 -16.04 29.83
C ILE A 52 -32.70 -16.25 28.31
N PHE A 53 -33.82 -16.76 27.84
CA PHE A 53 -34.05 -17.02 26.40
C PHE A 53 -34.12 -15.71 25.59
N ALA A 54 -34.79 -14.68 26.12
CA ALA A 54 -34.82 -13.36 25.50
C ALA A 54 -33.45 -12.70 25.42
N LEU A 55 -32.58 -12.87 26.44
CA LEU A 55 -31.24 -12.35 26.46
C LEU A 55 -30.32 -13.02 25.43
N THR A 56 -30.38 -14.34 25.29
CA THR A 56 -29.61 -15.08 24.29
C THR A 56 -30.00 -14.68 22.87
N ILE A 57 -31.25 -14.44 22.58
CA ILE A 57 -31.74 -13.93 21.30
C ILE A 57 -31.23 -12.49 21.08
N PHE A 58 -31.26 -11.64 22.10
CA PHE A 58 -30.75 -10.25 22.00
C PHE A 58 -29.24 -10.19 21.74
N LEU A 59 -28.43 -11.04 22.38
CA LEU A 59 -27.00 -11.17 22.15
C LEU A 59 -26.65 -11.66 20.73
N MET A 60 -27.49 -12.55 20.17
CA MET A 60 -27.32 -13.02 18.78
C MET A 60 -27.64 -11.93 17.75
N LEU A 61 -28.50 -10.94 18.07
CA LEU A 61 -28.88 -9.84 17.19
C LEU A 61 -27.86 -8.70 17.18
N CYS A 62 -26.93 -8.62 18.14
CA CYS A 62 -25.90 -7.59 18.24
C CYS A 62 -24.61 -7.91 17.46
N SER A 63 -24.59 -8.93 16.61
CA SER A 63 -23.45 -9.23 15.72
C SER A 63 -23.39 -8.22 14.57
N CYS A 64 -22.93 -7.00 14.84
CA CYS A 64 -22.60 -6.02 13.82
C CYS A 64 -21.27 -6.42 13.17
N SER A 65 -21.32 -7.05 11.99
CA SER A 65 -20.18 -7.19 11.10
C SER A 65 -19.88 -5.84 10.45
N THR A 66 -18.78 -5.20 10.81
CA THR A 66 -18.27 -4.04 10.08
C THR A 66 -17.84 -4.50 8.70
N LYS A 67 -18.60 -4.11 7.68
CA LYS A 67 -18.28 -4.36 6.28
C LYS A 67 -17.05 -3.50 5.93
N GLN A 68 -15.94 -4.16 5.60
CA GLN A 68 -14.77 -3.47 5.15
C GLN A 68 -14.97 -3.08 3.69
N ASP A 69 -14.88 -1.78 3.40
CA ASP A 69 -15.04 -1.29 2.03
C ASP A 69 -13.74 -1.54 1.27
N VAL A 70 -13.81 -2.44 0.30
CA VAL A 70 -12.65 -2.86 -0.53
C VAL A 70 -12.69 -2.28 -1.94
N GLN A 71 -13.68 -1.42 -2.23
CA GLN A 71 -13.93 -0.89 -3.55
C GLN A 71 -13.07 0.34 -3.83
N TYR A 72 -12.49 0.41 -5.03
CA TYR A 72 -11.79 1.59 -5.57
C TYR A 72 -12.79 2.59 -6.16
N LEU A 73 -12.44 3.89 -6.20
CA LEU A 73 -13.11 4.94 -6.96
C LEU A 73 -14.64 4.96 -6.76
N GLN A 74 -15.09 4.95 -5.50
CA GLN A 74 -16.51 4.84 -5.15
C GLN A 74 -17.35 6.06 -5.54
N ASP A 75 -16.70 7.20 -5.72
CA ASP A 75 -17.31 8.48 -6.09
C ASP A 75 -17.34 8.73 -7.62
N MET A 76 -16.93 7.73 -8.42
CA MET A 76 -17.05 7.81 -9.87
C MET A 76 -18.47 7.48 -10.34
N THR A 77 -19.04 8.38 -11.12
CA THR A 77 -20.30 8.16 -11.83
C THR A 77 -20.02 7.90 -13.31
N ALA A 78 -20.76 6.95 -13.91
CA ALA A 78 -20.73 6.76 -15.36
C ALA A 78 -21.15 8.08 -16.06
N ASP A 79 -20.55 8.36 -17.21
CA ASP A 79 -20.83 9.53 -18.08
C ASP A 79 -20.10 10.85 -17.73
N ASN A 80 -19.20 10.90 -16.78
CA ASN A 80 -18.33 12.05 -16.59
C ASN A 80 -17.07 11.95 -17.48
N VAL A 81 -16.98 12.86 -18.45
CA VAL A 81 -15.75 13.05 -19.24
C VAL A 81 -14.86 14.03 -18.47
N GLU A 82 -13.79 13.55 -17.87
CA GLU A 82 -12.77 14.41 -17.28
C GLU A 82 -11.57 14.51 -18.24
N TYR A 83 -11.10 15.74 -18.46
CA TYR A 83 -9.87 15.95 -19.23
C TYR A 83 -8.67 15.55 -18.38
N VAL A 84 -7.91 14.58 -18.87
CA VAL A 84 -6.64 14.19 -18.23
C VAL A 84 -5.65 15.32 -18.45
N VAL A 85 -5.12 15.87 -17.35
CA VAL A 85 -4.01 16.83 -17.41
C VAL A 85 -2.85 16.16 -18.13
N ALA A 86 -2.36 16.80 -19.18
CA ALA A 86 -1.25 16.26 -19.98
C ALA A 86 -0.03 16.09 -19.05
N ASN A 87 0.29 14.85 -18.74
CA ASN A 87 1.54 14.54 -18.03
C ASN A 87 2.68 14.63 -19.04
N THR A 88 3.70 15.40 -18.71
CA THR A 88 4.92 15.58 -19.51
C THR A 88 5.79 14.32 -19.59
N GLY A 89 5.37 13.20 -18.98
CA GLY A 89 6.16 11.98 -18.89
C GLY A 89 7.16 12.00 -17.73
N ILE A 90 7.97 10.95 -17.66
CA ILE A 90 9.01 10.80 -16.64
C ILE A 90 10.16 11.72 -17.00
N ILE A 91 10.60 12.52 -16.03
CA ILE A 91 11.72 13.45 -16.16
C ILE A 91 13.02 12.73 -15.82
N ILE A 92 14.02 12.91 -16.65
CA ILE A 92 15.36 12.33 -16.47
C ILE A 92 16.07 13.04 -15.32
N GLU A 93 16.66 12.27 -14.43
CA GLU A 93 17.39 12.74 -13.26
C GLU A 93 18.83 12.20 -13.26
N PRO A 94 19.76 12.81 -12.50
CA PRO A 94 21.10 12.26 -12.30
C PRO A 94 21.05 10.81 -11.79
N ASN A 95 22.00 9.98 -12.27
CA ASN A 95 22.10 8.53 -12.07
C ASN A 95 21.12 7.67 -12.88
N ASP A 96 20.22 8.24 -13.68
CA ASP A 96 19.44 7.45 -14.61
C ASP A 96 20.34 6.79 -15.65
N LEU A 97 19.95 5.60 -16.07
CA LEU A 97 20.61 4.85 -17.13
C LEU A 97 19.68 4.81 -18.35
N LEU A 98 20.14 5.39 -19.44
CA LEU A 98 19.35 5.55 -20.66
C LEU A 98 19.87 4.63 -21.76
N SER A 99 18.97 3.94 -22.45
CA SER A 99 19.24 3.35 -23.75
C SER A 99 18.85 4.37 -24.82
N ILE A 100 19.77 4.67 -25.72
CA ILE A 100 19.54 5.60 -26.84
C ILE A 100 19.88 4.85 -28.11
N ILE A 101 18.88 4.62 -28.95
CA ILE A 101 19.01 3.87 -30.20
C ILE A 101 18.71 4.79 -31.36
N ILE A 102 19.64 4.88 -32.30
CA ILE A 102 19.50 5.61 -33.54
C ILE A 102 19.19 4.64 -34.66
N SER A 103 18.12 4.91 -35.41
CA SER A 103 17.73 4.16 -36.59
C SER A 103 17.77 5.07 -37.82
N THR A 104 18.42 4.62 -38.85
CA THR A 104 18.54 5.30 -40.14
C THR A 104 18.49 4.28 -41.28
N LYS A 105 18.33 4.76 -42.53
CA LYS A 105 18.35 3.89 -43.69
C LYS A 105 19.68 3.21 -43.96
N ASP A 106 20.76 3.78 -43.43
CA ASP A 106 22.13 3.25 -43.55
C ASP A 106 22.55 2.59 -42.24
N PRO A 107 22.61 1.24 -42.16
CA PRO A 107 22.98 0.52 -40.95
C PRO A 107 24.42 0.80 -40.48
N GLU A 108 25.35 1.13 -41.38
CA GLU A 108 26.76 1.42 -41.03
C GLU A 108 26.85 2.73 -40.23
N LEU A 109 26.11 3.76 -40.68
CA LEU A 109 26.00 5.02 -39.96
C LEU A 109 25.30 4.85 -38.62
N ALA A 110 24.25 4.01 -38.53
CA ALA A 110 23.58 3.71 -37.26
C ALA A 110 24.54 3.06 -36.25
N SER A 111 25.38 2.15 -36.70
CA SER A 111 26.29 1.40 -35.82
C SER A 111 27.29 2.28 -35.08
N ILE A 112 27.74 3.38 -35.71
CA ILE A 112 28.68 4.32 -35.10
C ILE A 112 28.10 4.97 -33.84
N PHE A 113 26.80 5.25 -33.84
CA PHE A 113 26.11 5.87 -32.70
C PHE A 113 25.56 4.85 -31.70
N ASN A 114 25.24 3.63 -32.16
CA ASN A 114 24.62 2.60 -31.33
C ASN A 114 25.65 1.77 -30.53
N ASN A 115 26.95 1.99 -30.74
CA ASN A 115 27.98 1.43 -29.88
C ASN A 115 27.94 2.10 -28.50
N GLN A 116 26.96 1.68 -27.70
CA GLN A 116 26.78 2.23 -26.34
C GLN A 116 27.96 1.85 -25.46
N PRO A 117 28.49 2.80 -24.66
CA PRO A 117 29.53 2.47 -23.71
C PRO A 117 28.98 1.49 -22.68
N GLY A 118 29.64 0.35 -22.55
CA GLY A 118 29.35 -0.59 -21.48
C GLY A 118 29.78 -0.01 -20.13
N THR A 119 28.88 0.20 -19.22
CA THR A 119 29.22 0.53 -17.85
C THR A 119 29.47 -0.79 -17.12
N ILE A 120 30.74 -1.08 -16.80
CA ILE A 120 31.08 -2.26 -15.98
C ILE A 120 30.68 -1.95 -14.54
N ASN A 121 29.52 -2.41 -14.12
CA ASN A 121 29.17 -2.39 -12.71
C ASN A 121 29.94 -3.49 -11.98
N ASN A 122 30.98 -3.10 -11.22
CA ASN A 122 31.78 -4.02 -10.40
C ASN A 122 31.00 -4.65 -9.22
N THR A 123 29.68 -4.57 -9.19
CA THR A 123 28.92 -4.79 -7.95
C THR A 123 28.11 -6.08 -7.91
N THR A 124 28.05 -6.87 -8.97
CA THR A 124 27.34 -8.16 -8.88
C THR A 124 28.25 -9.30 -9.35
N ILE A 125 28.98 -9.85 -8.41
CA ILE A 125 29.54 -11.20 -8.56
C ILE A 125 28.36 -12.16 -8.32
N SER A 126 27.58 -12.42 -9.37
CA SER A 126 26.76 -13.62 -9.41
C SER A 126 27.73 -14.79 -9.49
N ASN A 127 27.47 -15.89 -8.79
CA ASN A 127 28.31 -17.09 -8.72
C ASN A 127 28.58 -17.75 -10.09
N ASP A 128 28.14 -17.16 -11.17
CA ASP A 128 28.23 -17.66 -12.56
C ASP A 128 29.19 -16.83 -13.45
N ASN A 129 30.23 -16.23 -12.92
CA ASN A 129 31.33 -15.55 -13.66
C ASN A 129 30.92 -14.72 -14.90
N THR A 130 29.65 -14.43 -15.10
CA THR A 130 29.16 -13.52 -16.14
C THR A 130 29.10 -12.12 -15.58
N ARG A 131 30.06 -11.27 -15.99
CA ARG A 131 29.98 -9.84 -15.74
C ARG A 131 28.81 -9.29 -16.54
N GLU A 132 27.76 -8.88 -15.85
CA GLU A 132 26.66 -8.17 -16.48
C GLU A 132 27.18 -6.77 -16.85
N VAL A 133 27.29 -6.51 -18.15
CA VAL A 133 27.70 -5.20 -18.66
C VAL A 133 26.42 -4.43 -18.94
N ASP A 134 26.14 -3.42 -18.14
CA ASP A 134 25.05 -2.49 -18.40
C ASP A 134 25.37 -1.65 -19.62
N TYR A 135 24.74 -1.94 -20.73
CA TYR A 135 24.84 -1.15 -21.95
C TYR A 135 23.87 0.05 -21.85
N GLY A 136 24.44 1.27 -21.75
CA GLY A 136 23.61 2.47 -21.71
C GLY A 136 24.41 3.74 -21.39
N TYR A 137 23.72 4.86 -21.46
CA TYR A 137 24.24 6.18 -21.11
C TYR A 137 23.82 6.55 -19.69
N ARG A 138 24.77 6.59 -18.75
CA ARG A 138 24.49 7.04 -17.39
C ARG A 138 24.52 8.56 -17.32
N VAL A 139 23.46 9.13 -16.77
CA VAL A 139 23.39 10.58 -16.49
C VAL A 139 24.27 10.88 -15.28
N ASN A 140 25.24 11.77 -15.45
CA ASN A 140 26.18 12.17 -14.40
C ASN A 140 25.52 13.11 -13.37
N SER A 141 26.29 13.53 -12.34
CA SER A 141 25.83 14.48 -11.31
C SER A 141 25.43 15.84 -11.87
N ASP A 142 25.99 16.24 -12.98
CA ASP A 142 25.73 17.54 -13.63
C ASP A 142 24.52 17.47 -14.57
N GLY A 143 23.93 16.28 -14.70
CA GLY A 143 22.76 16.04 -15.55
C GLY A 143 23.10 15.76 -17.01
N ASP A 144 24.34 15.41 -17.32
CA ASP A 144 24.83 15.22 -18.66
C ASP A 144 25.07 13.74 -18.99
N ILE A 145 24.96 13.40 -20.27
CA ILE A 145 25.45 12.15 -20.85
C ILE A 145 26.60 12.40 -21.79
N ASN A 146 27.54 11.46 -21.89
CA ASN A 146 28.60 11.50 -22.90
C ASN A 146 28.18 10.69 -24.13
N PHE A 147 27.75 11.38 -25.18
CA PHE A 147 27.25 10.75 -26.39
C PHE A 147 28.28 10.69 -27.48
N PRO A 148 28.44 9.56 -28.21
CA PRO A 148 29.45 9.42 -29.27
C PRO A 148 29.34 10.57 -30.27
N ILE A 149 30.50 11.10 -30.70
CA ILE A 149 30.66 12.18 -31.69
C ILE A 149 30.14 13.53 -31.21
N LEU A 150 28.96 13.57 -30.54
CA LEU A 150 28.34 14.81 -30.07
C LEU A 150 28.88 15.32 -28.74
N GLY A 151 29.65 14.48 -28.02
CA GLY A 151 30.24 14.83 -26.74
C GLY A 151 29.19 14.93 -25.61
N CYS A 152 29.37 15.90 -24.74
CA CYS A 152 28.53 16.10 -23.57
C CYS A 152 27.19 16.73 -23.94
N ILE A 153 26.09 16.10 -23.50
CA ILE A 153 24.70 16.54 -23.76
C ILE A 153 23.95 16.61 -22.43
N HIS A 154 23.45 17.80 -22.11
CA HIS A 154 22.60 17.98 -20.94
C HIS A 154 21.21 17.38 -21.18
N VAL A 155 20.79 16.43 -20.32
CA VAL A 155 19.54 15.68 -20.46
C VAL A 155 18.68 15.73 -19.19
N SER A 156 19.26 16.13 -18.06
CA SER A 156 18.50 16.25 -16.80
C SER A 156 17.43 17.32 -16.91
N GLY A 157 16.24 17.04 -16.36
CA GLY A 157 15.09 17.94 -16.45
C GLY A 157 14.27 17.80 -17.74
N LEU A 158 14.74 17.01 -18.71
CA LEU A 158 14.03 16.71 -19.95
C LEU A 158 13.31 15.37 -19.84
N ASN A 159 12.23 15.20 -20.62
CA ASN A 159 11.62 13.91 -20.83
C ASN A 159 12.26 13.15 -22.01
N ARG A 160 11.90 11.88 -22.20
CA ARG A 160 12.47 11.02 -23.25
C ARG A 160 12.29 11.60 -24.67
N GLU A 161 11.12 12.17 -24.94
CA GLU A 161 10.79 12.74 -26.24
C GLU A 161 11.64 13.99 -26.50
N GLU A 162 11.81 14.85 -25.49
CA GLU A 162 12.67 16.05 -25.59
C GLU A 162 14.13 15.69 -25.85
N VAL A 163 14.65 14.66 -25.13
CA VAL A 163 16.02 14.16 -25.38
C VAL A 163 16.16 13.56 -26.77
N SER A 164 15.18 12.77 -27.21
CA SER A 164 15.16 12.23 -28.57
C SER A 164 15.23 13.33 -29.61
N ASN A 165 14.41 14.37 -29.48
CA ASN A 165 14.38 15.52 -30.37
C ASN A 165 15.68 16.35 -30.31
N LEU A 166 16.27 16.49 -29.11
CA LEU A 166 17.53 17.19 -28.90
C LEU A 166 18.68 16.51 -29.66
N ILE A 167 18.82 15.19 -29.47
CA ILE A 167 19.85 14.38 -30.13
C ILE A 167 19.66 14.39 -31.64
N LYS A 168 18.43 14.19 -32.09
CA LYS A 168 18.07 14.22 -33.52
C LYS A 168 18.51 15.55 -34.18
N LYS A 169 18.13 16.67 -33.55
CA LYS A 169 18.48 18.01 -34.06
C LYS A 169 20.02 18.24 -34.08
N ARG A 170 20.75 17.74 -33.08
CA ARG A 170 22.23 17.88 -33.05
C ARG A 170 22.87 17.08 -34.16
N ILE A 171 22.50 15.81 -34.37
CA ILE A 171 23.03 14.96 -35.44
C ILE A 171 22.75 15.58 -36.81
N GLN A 172 21.56 16.11 -37.04
CA GLN A 172 21.20 16.78 -38.29
C GLN A 172 21.96 18.08 -38.52
N LYS A 173 22.20 18.88 -37.45
CA LYS A 173 22.94 20.14 -37.52
C LYS A 173 24.42 19.93 -37.89
N GLU A 174 25.03 18.86 -37.38
CA GLU A 174 26.41 18.46 -37.72
C GLU A 174 26.52 17.86 -39.14
N GLY A 175 25.39 17.69 -39.84
CA GLY A 175 25.36 17.17 -41.20
C GLY A 175 25.64 15.66 -41.30
N LEU A 176 25.64 14.93 -40.16
CA LEU A 176 26.06 13.54 -40.10
C LEU A 176 25.03 12.61 -40.73
N ILE A 177 23.73 12.80 -40.39
CA ILE A 177 22.64 12.02 -40.92
C ILE A 177 21.44 12.95 -41.15
N LYS A 178 20.82 12.89 -42.33
CA LYS A 178 19.66 13.72 -42.69
C LYS A 178 18.34 13.11 -42.19
N GLU A 179 18.18 11.80 -42.41
CA GLU A 179 16.98 11.07 -42.03
C GLU A 179 17.30 10.05 -40.93
N LEU A 180 16.82 10.30 -39.72
CA LEU A 180 17.04 9.42 -38.58
C LEU A 180 15.84 9.45 -37.63
N SER A 181 15.68 8.37 -36.93
CA SER A 181 14.81 8.24 -35.74
C SER A 181 15.70 7.99 -34.50
N VAL A 182 15.36 8.62 -33.40
CA VAL A 182 16.05 8.41 -32.13
C VAL A 182 15.03 7.87 -31.13
N SER A 183 15.30 6.72 -30.53
CA SER A 183 14.52 6.14 -29.47
C SER A 183 15.28 6.24 -28.16
N VAL A 184 14.65 6.76 -27.13
CA VAL A 184 15.22 6.88 -25.78
C VAL A 184 14.34 6.09 -24.82
N SER A 185 14.94 5.24 -23.99
CA SER A 185 14.27 4.48 -22.95
C SER A 185 15.10 4.39 -21.68
N PHE A 186 14.41 4.26 -20.52
CA PHE A 186 15.10 4.01 -19.26
C PHE A 186 15.48 2.53 -19.15
N LEU A 187 16.67 2.25 -18.64
CA LEU A 187 17.14 0.89 -18.34
C LEU A 187 17.03 0.56 -16.84
N ASN A 188 16.99 1.56 -15.99
CA ASN A 188 16.97 1.37 -14.55
C ASN A 188 15.74 1.99 -13.86
N PHE A 189 14.68 2.31 -14.62
CA PHE A 189 13.47 2.84 -14.00
C PHE A 189 12.82 1.75 -13.15
N LYS A 190 12.78 1.98 -11.85
CA LYS A 190 12.19 1.07 -10.87
C LYS A 190 11.41 1.82 -9.82
N ILE A 191 10.40 1.15 -9.28
CA ILE A 191 9.65 1.55 -8.11
C ILE A 191 9.68 0.43 -7.08
N SER A 192 9.40 0.77 -5.82
CA SER A 192 9.25 -0.21 -4.74
C SER A 192 7.82 -0.19 -4.24
N VAL A 193 7.18 -1.36 -4.11
CA VAL A 193 5.85 -1.48 -3.50
C VAL A 193 5.98 -2.32 -2.23
N LEU A 194 5.56 -1.75 -1.11
CA LEU A 194 5.70 -2.33 0.22
C LEU A 194 4.38 -2.29 0.99
N GLY A 195 4.32 -3.03 2.09
CA GLY A 195 3.19 -3.01 3.00
C GLY A 195 2.16 -4.09 2.69
N ASP A 196 0.88 -3.74 2.76
CA ASP A 196 -0.20 -4.72 2.69
C ASP A 196 -0.69 -4.98 1.25
N VAL A 197 0.21 -5.47 0.43
CA VAL A 197 -0.02 -5.95 -0.94
C VAL A 197 0.27 -7.45 -1.02
N LYS A 198 -0.17 -8.08 -2.10
CA LYS A 198 0.00 -9.52 -2.29
C LYS A 198 1.46 -9.90 -2.51
N ASN A 199 2.18 -9.16 -3.35
CA ASN A 199 3.57 -9.40 -3.73
C ASN A 199 4.39 -8.12 -3.55
N PRO A 200 4.88 -7.80 -2.33
CA PRO A 200 5.75 -6.64 -2.15
C PRO A 200 7.09 -6.88 -2.85
N GLY A 201 7.65 -5.83 -3.44
CA GLY A 201 8.93 -5.96 -4.16
C GLY A 201 9.35 -4.71 -4.91
N ASN A 202 10.44 -4.85 -5.68
CA ASN A 202 10.91 -3.84 -6.61
C ASN A 202 10.46 -4.23 -8.02
N PHE A 203 9.86 -3.29 -8.73
CA PHE A 203 9.34 -3.49 -10.08
C PHE A 203 10.10 -2.61 -11.05
N ILE A 204 10.60 -3.21 -12.13
CA ILE A 204 11.25 -2.49 -13.24
C ILE A 204 10.17 -2.06 -14.22
N ILE A 205 10.16 -0.80 -14.59
CA ILE A 205 9.12 -0.19 -15.40
C ILE A 205 9.71 0.22 -16.76
N ASN A 206 9.05 -0.18 -17.82
CA ASN A 206 9.44 0.15 -19.19
C ASN A 206 8.54 1.22 -19.85
N ASP A 207 7.44 1.58 -19.18
CA ASP A 207 6.46 2.52 -19.69
C ASP A 207 6.84 3.97 -19.42
N ASP A 208 6.39 4.88 -20.31
CA ASP A 208 6.59 6.34 -20.18
C ASP A 208 5.72 6.98 -19.11
N LYS A 209 4.61 6.33 -18.78
CA LYS A 209 3.64 6.79 -17.82
C LYS A 209 3.21 5.61 -16.99
N PHE A 210 3.61 5.61 -15.75
CA PHE A 210 3.28 4.53 -14.84
C PHE A 210 2.49 5.08 -13.66
N THR A 211 1.30 4.56 -13.46
CA THR A 211 0.35 5.04 -12.46
C THR A 211 0.43 4.23 -11.18
N ILE A 212 -0.09 4.81 -10.08
CA ILE A 212 -0.23 4.10 -8.81
C ILE A 212 -1.08 2.83 -8.95
N PHE A 213 -2.13 2.85 -9.78
CA PHE A 213 -2.97 1.66 -10.02
C PHE A 213 -2.19 0.55 -10.73
N GLN A 214 -1.34 0.89 -11.71
CA GLN A 214 -0.46 -0.09 -12.36
C GLN A 214 0.54 -0.68 -11.36
N ALA A 215 1.11 0.14 -10.47
CA ALA A 215 2.02 -0.33 -9.44
C ALA A 215 1.36 -1.34 -8.49
N LEU A 216 0.14 -1.07 -8.07
CA LEU A 216 -0.64 -1.99 -7.23
C LEU A 216 -1.02 -3.26 -8.00
N ALA A 217 -1.38 -3.15 -9.29
CA ALA A 217 -1.68 -4.30 -10.14
C ALA A 217 -0.45 -5.21 -10.32
N GLU A 218 0.74 -4.65 -10.57
CA GLU A 218 2.01 -5.40 -10.63
C GLU A 218 2.33 -6.11 -9.29
N ALA A 219 2.03 -5.46 -8.17
CA ALA A 219 2.15 -6.05 -6.83
C ALA A 219 1.06 -7.10 -6.52
N GLY A 220 0.17 -7.41 -7.48
CA GLY A 220 -0.91 -8.37 -7.33
C GLY A 220 -2.11 -7.86 -6.54
N ASP A 221 -2.27 -6.54 -6.47
CA ASP A 221 -3.29 -5.78 -5.75
C ASP A 221 -3.08 -5.70 -4.23
N MET A 222 -3.82 -4.80 -3.61
CA MET A 222 -3.86 -4.64 -2.15
C MET A 222 -4.62 -5.81 -1.50
N ASN A 223 -4.11 -6.29 -0.38
CA ASN A 223 -4.86 -7.24 0.43
C ASN A 223 -6.16 -6.60 0.97
N ILE A 224 -7.10 -7.44 1.41
CA ILE A 224 -8.36 -6.97 2.02
C ILE A 224 -8.08 -6.08 3.25
N THR A 225 -7.00 -6.35 3.95
CA THR A 225 -6.55 -5.65 5.15
C THR A 225 -5.76 -4.36 4.87
N GLY A 226 -5.46 -4.05 3.61
CA GLY A 226 -4.80 -2.81 3.22
C GLY A 226 -5.75 -1.61 3.28
N GLU A 227 -5.31 -0.49 3.87
CA GLU A 227 -6.07 0.75 3.93
C GLU A 227 -6.06 1.47 2.59
N ARG A 228 -7.19 1.39 1.86
CA ARG A 228 -7.33 2.01 0.53
C ARG A 228 -7.36 3.54 0.56
N ASN A 229 -7.76 4.11 1.66
CA ASN A 229 -7.78 5.57 1.87
C ASN A 229 -6.43 6.13 2.37
N ASN A 230 -5.42 5.28 2.59
CA ASN A 230 -4.15 5.66 3.18
C ASN A 230 -2.97 4.95 2.49
N VAL A 231 -2.88 5.10 1.17
CA VAL A 231 -1.72 4.63 0.41
C VAL A 231 -0.72 5.76 0.33
N MET A 232 0.51 5.54 0.78
CA MET A 232 1.55 6.56 0.79
C MET A 232 2.51 6.36 -0.38
N VAL A 233 2.85 7.46 -1.06
CA VAL A 233 3.95 7.51 -2.02
C VAL A 233 5.05 8.38 -1.44
N ILE A 234 6.21 7.78 -1.23
CA ILE A 234 7.41 8.45 -0.69
C ILE A 234 8.32 8.73 -1.87
N ARG A 235 8.59 10.00 -2.13
CA ARG A 235 9.41 10.50 -3.24
C ARG A 235 10.55 11.35 -2.72
N GLU A 236 11.77 11.01 -3.10
CA GLU A 236 12.93 11.84 -2.83
C GLU A 236 13.26 12.69 -4.07
N LYS A 237 13.32 14.00 -3.90
CA LYS A 237 13.67 14.92 -4.96
C LYS A 237 14.48 16.10 -4.41
N ASN A 238 15.61 16.41 -5.04
CA ASN A 238 16.49 17.52 -4.64
C ASN A 238 16.89 17.45 -3.16
N GLY A 239 17.22 16.26 -2.66
CA GLY A 239 17.60 16.03 -1.26
C GLY A 239 16.47 16.21 -0.24
N LYS A 240 15.23 16.35 -0.70
CA LYS A 240 14.03 16.43 0.15
C LYS A 240 13.16 15.19 -0.04
N ARG A 241 12.60 14.69 1.05
CA ARG A 241 11.64 13.60 1.02
C ARG A 241 10.22 14.15 1.14
N ASN A 242 9.39 13.87 0.14
CA ASN A 242 7.97 14.21 0.12
C ASN A 242 7.16 12.94 0.32
N ILE A 243 6.13 13.02 1.15
CA ILE A 243 5.17 11.93 1.38
C ILE A 243 3.82 12.41 0.89
N TYR A 244 3.24 11.67 -0.05
CA TYR A 244 1.92 11.91 -0.59
C TYR A 244 0.99 10.81 -0.09
N THR A 245 -0.09 11.17 0.58
CA THR A 245 -1.15 10.24 0.96
C THR A 245 -2.21 10.24 -0.12
N LEU A 246 -2.51 9.06 -0.63
CA LEU A 246 -3.46 8.83 -1.71
C LEU A 246 -4.66 8.06 -1.17
N ASP A 247 -5.86 8.57 -1.47
CA ASP A 247 -7.11 7.85 -1.23
C ASP A 247 -7.53 7.13 -2.52
N MET A 248 -7.35 5.81 -2.53
CA MET A 248 -7.71 4.98 -3.68
C MET A 248 -9.22 4.82 -3.84
N THR A 249 -10.02 5.22 -2.86
CA THR A 249 -11.49 5.13 -2.91
C THR A 249 -12.13 6.34 -3.59
N SER A 250 -11.35 7.43 -3.75
CA SER A 250 -11.83 8.68 -4.32
C SER A 250 -11.20 9.02 -5.66
N LYS A 251 -12.00 9.59 -6.56
CA LYS A 251 -11.52 10.12 -7.85
C LYS A 251 -10.53 11.28 -7.70
N SER A 252 -10.46 11.91 -6.54
CA SER A 252 -9.47 12.96 -6.24
C SER A 252 -8.02 12.51 -6.45
N ILE A 253 -7.77 11.20 -6.46
CA ILE A 253 -6.47 10.60 -6.73
C ILE A 253 -5.88 11.03 -8.07
N PHE A 254 -6.72 11.24 -9.10
CA PHE A 254 -6.27 11.66 -10.43
C PHE A 254 -5.63 13.05 -10.45
N ASN A 255 -5.94 13.89 -9.45
CA ASN A 255 -5.36 15.24 -9.29
C ASN A 255 -4.10 15.25 -8.43
N SER A 256 -3.71 14.09 -7.88
CA SER A 256 -2.51 14.00 -7.05
C SER A 256 -1.23 14.09 -7.89
N PRO A 257 -0.20 14.82 -7.44
CA PRO A 257 1.11 14.84 -8.09
C PRO A 257 1.84 13.49 -8.02
N ALA A 258 1.35 12.56 -7.18
CA ALA A 258 1.88 11.21 -7.05
C ALA A 258 1.01 10.14 -7.76
N TYR A 259 -0.01 10.56 -8.53
CA TYR A 259 -0.78 9.63 -9.36
C TYR A 259 0.11 8.94 -10.39
N TYR A 260 0.96 9.70 -11.06
CA TYR A 260 2.04 9.18 -11.90
C TYR A 260 3.30 9.04 -11.07
N LEU A 261 3.81 7.81 -11.02
CA LEU A 261 5.01 7.47 -10.27
C LEU A 261 6.27 7.94 -11.01
N GLN A 262 7.31 8.24 -10.25
CA GLN A 262 8.62 8.64 -10.72
C GLN A 262 9.67 7.59 -10.32
N GLN A 263 10.87 7.74 -10.87
CA GLN A 263 12.02 6.91 -10.56
C GLN A 263 12.27 6.85 -9.04
N ASN A 264 12.49 5.64 -8.53
CA ASN A 264 12.74 5.35 -7.11
C ASN A 264 11.61 5.70 -6.13
N ASP A 265 10.38 5.96 -6.60
CA ASP A 265 9.23 6.10 -5.71
C ASP A 265 9.03 4.83 -4.88
N VAL A 266 8.67 5.02 -3.62
CA VAL A 266 8.26 3.94 -2.73
C VAL A 266 6.78 4.07 -2.46
N VAL A 267 6.01 3.09 -2.91
CA VAL A 267 4.58 2.96 -2.62
C VAL A 267 4.43 2.11 -1.38
N TYR A 268 3.83 2.67 -0.34
CA TYR A 268 3.58 1.96 0.91
C TYR A 268 2.09 1.87 1.20
N VAL A 269 1.59 0.64 1.22
CA VAL A 269 0.21 0.34 1.59
C VAL A 269 0.13 0.07 3.08
N VAL A 270 -0.57 0.93 3.80
CA VAL A 270 -0.73 0.82 5.26
C VAL A 270 -1.65 -0.36 5.58
N PRO A 271 -1.23 -1.29 6.45
CA PRO A 271 -2.11 -2.34 6.95
C PRO A 271 -3.10 -1.76 7.97
N ASN A 272 -4.33 -2.24 7.98
CA ASN A 272 -5.32 -1.83 8.95
C ASN A 272 -4.97 -2.29 10.39
N GLU A 273 -5.62 -1.70 11.39
CA GLU A 273 -5.37 -2.00 12.80
C GLU A 273 -5.54 -3.48 13.15
N LYS A 274 -6.46 -4.19 12.48
CA LYS A 274 -6.68 -5.63 12.72
C LYS A 274 -5.44 -6.45 12.37
N LYS A 275 -4.82 -6.18 11.21
CA LYS A 275 -3.59 -6.87 10.80
C LYS A 275 -2.38 -6.44 11.61
N ALA A 276 -2.31 -5.17 12.00
CA ALA A 276 -1.26 -4.68 12.91
C ALA A 276 -1.34 -5.38 14.27
N GLY A 277 -2.56 -5.59 14.80
CA GLY A 277 -2.80 -6.31 16.05
C GLY A 277 -2.55 -7.82 15.96
N GLU A 278 -2.70 -8.46 14.80
CA GLU A 278 -2.43 -9.90 14.63
C GLU A 278 -0.95 -10.26 14.84
N ARG A 279 -0.03 -9.33 14.67
CA ARG A 279 1.39 -9.56 14.95
C ARG A 279 1.70 -9.73 16.44
N ASP A 280 0.88 -9.11 17.30
CA ASP A 280 1.08 -9.14 18.76
C ASP A 280 0.30 -10.29 19.43
N ILE A 281 -0.66 -10.88 18.73
CA ILE A 281 -1.46 -11.99 19.28
C ILE A 281 -0.77 -13.30 18.92
N ASN A 282 -0.14 -13.90 19.93
CA ASN A 282 0.32 -15.29 19.85
C ASN A 282 -0.88 -16.19 19.48
N THR A 283 -0.92 -16.67 18.25
CA THR A 283 -2.01 -17.47 17.66
C THR A 283 -2.37 -18.70 18.49
N ASN A 284 -1.50 -19.14 19.41
CA ASN A 284 -1.75 -20.23 20.34
C ASN A 284 -2.77 -19.86 21.45
N THR A 285 -2.85 -18.58 21.84
CA THR A 285 -3.78 -18.13 22.89
C THR A 285 -5.24 -18.22 22.43
N TRP A 286 -5.51 -17.85 21.19
CA TRP A 286 -6.87 -17.90 20.62
C TRP A 286 -7.35 -19.31 20.34
N LYS A 287 -6.47 -20.23 19.94
CA LYS A 287 -6.82 -21.66 19.81
C LYS A 287 -7.20 -22.26 21.17
N GLN A 288 -6.51 -21.87 22.24
CA GLN A 288 -6.86 -22.32 23.61
C GLN A 288 -8.20 -21.75 24.09
N VAL A 289 -8.48 -20.46 23.83
CA VAL A 289 -9.77 -19.85 24.23
C VAL A 289 -10.95 -20.54 23.50
N GLY A 290 -10.81 -20.81 22.20
CA GLY A 290 -11.84 -21.52 21.42
C GLY A 290 -12.12 -22.95 21.93
N THR A 291 -11.10 -23.68 22.37
CA THR A 291 -11.27 -25.03 22.95
C THR A 291 -11.95 -24.98 24.32
N TRP A 292 -11.61 -24.01 25.17
CA TRP A 292 -12.22 -23.86 26.49
C TRP A 292 -13.68 -23.42 26.40
N THR A 293 -14.05 -22.52 25.51
CA THR A 293 -15.44 -22.12 25.29
C THR A 293 -16.29 -23.27 24.75
N GLY A 294 -15.71 -24.10 23.87
CA GLY A 294 -16.36 -25.34 23.41
C GLY A 294 -16.65 -26.34 24.54
N LEU A 295 -15.68 -26.57 25.43
CA LEU A 295 -15.82 -27.47 26.56
C LEU A 295 -16.88 -26.97 27.57
N ILE A 296 -16.91 -25.66 27.85
CA ILE A 296 -17.90 -25.05 28.74
C ILE A 296 -19.30 -25.17 28.17
N SER A 297 -19.49 -24.98 26.86
CA SER A 297 -20.82 -25.12 26.24
C SER A 297 -21.31 -26.56 26.25
N ILE A 298 -20.46 -27.57 26.08
CA ILE A 298 -20.80 -29.00 26.18
C ILE A 298 -21.18 -29.34 27.63
N ALA A 299 -20.41 -28.86 28.61
CA ALA A 299 -20.74 -29.10 30.03
C ALA A 299 -22.07 -28.46 30.43
N ALA A 300 -22.38 -27.26 29.95
CA ALA A 300 -23.65 -26.58 30.21
C ALA A 300 -24.85 -27.32 29.57
N SER A 301 -24.70 -27.86 28.35
CA SER A 301 -25.72 -28.61 27.66
C SER A 301 -25.98 -29.98 28.34
N LEU A 302 -24.95 -30.65 28.84
CA LEU A 302 -25.08 -31.89 29.62
C LEU A 302 -25.79 -31.64 30.97
N ALA A 303 -25.47 -30.54 31.65
CA ALA A 303 -26.12 -30.18 32.92
C ALA A 303 -27.62 -29.89 32.72
N THR A 304 -27.99 -29.19 31.66
CA THR A 304 -29.42 -28.95 31.32
C THR A 304 -30.15 -30.24 30.99
N LEU A 305 -29.52 -31.17 30.29
CA LEU A 305 -30.11 -32.48 29.98
C LEU A 305 -30.37 -33.31 31.25
N ILE A 306 -29.41 -33.34 32.18
CA ILE A 306 -29.54 -34.05 33.45
C ILE A 306 -30.69 -33.47 34.29
N ILE A 307 -30.81 -32.13 34.37
CA ILE A 307 -31.89 -31.47 35.13
C ILE A 307 -33.26 -31.77 34.50
N THR A 308 -33.33 -31.84 33.16
CA THR A 308 -34.61 -32.17 32.48
C THR A 308 -35.02 -33.63 32.65
N LEU A 309 -34.07 -34.56 32.75
CA LEU A 309 -34.33 -35.98 32.96
C LEU A 309 -34.59 -36.34 34.42
N SER A 310 -34.20 -35.48 35.37
CA SER A 310 -34.44 -35.68 36.81
C SER A 310 -35.79 -35.13 37.30
N LYS A 311 -36.57 -34.51 36.42
CA LYS A 311 -37.92 -34.03 36.67
C LYS A 311 -38.94 -34.98 36.06
#